data_61fc72c516ebc05b49680023eb223122
#
_entry.id   61fc72c516ebc05b49680023eb223122
#
_cell.length_a   1.000
_cell.length_b   1.000
_cell.length_c   1.000
_cell.angle_alpha   90.00
_cell.angle_beta   90.00
_cell.angle_gamma   90.00
#
_symmetry.space_group_name_H-M   'P 1'
#
loop_
_entity.id
_entity.type
_entity.pdbx_description
1 polymer ?
#
loop_
_entity_poly.entity_id
_entity_poly.type
_entity_poly.pdbx_seq_one_letter_code
_entity_poly.pdbx_strand_id
1 'polypeptide(L)' 'MDITIIIKQSEVREALEEYGYEVSPQRIADIMETIATSRYVDTDEIITHAIETLANEQDWQMAKL' A
#
# COMPACT_ATOMS: atom_id res chain seq x y z
N MET A 1 26.13 -0.15 0.48
CA MET A 1 25.36 -1.18 -0.27
C MET A 1 23.92 -0.74 -0.37
N ASP A 2 23.47 -0.55 -1.57
CA ASP A 2 22.09 -0.09 -1.80
C ASP A 2 21.15 -1.27 -1.81
N ILE A 3 20.12 -1.18 -0.98
CA ILE A 3 19.07 -2.20 -0.97
C ILE A 3 17.92 -1.66 -1.79
N THR A 4 17.62 -2.36 -2.88
CA THR A 4 16.49 -2.00 -3.74
C THR A 4 15.32 -2.91 -3.43
N ILE A 5 14.22 -2.33 -2.98
CA ILE A 5 12.99 -3.06 -2.75
C ILE A 5 12.11 -2.86 -3.98
N ILE A 6 11.80 -3.95 -4.64
CA ILE A 6 10.92 -3.91 -5.80
C ILE A 6 9.56 -4.44 -5.38
N ILE A 7 8.55 -3.56 -5.43
CA ILE A 7 7.18 -3.92 -5.08
C ILE A 7 6.33 -3.77 -6.33
N LYS A 8 5.68 -4.85 -6.71
CA LYS A 8 4.84 -4.87 -7.90
C LYS A 8 3.45 -4.35 -7.57
N GLN A 9 2.80 -3.76 -8.58
CA GLN A 9 1.42 -3.31 -8.43
C GLN A 9 0.48 -4.44 -7.99
N SER A 10 0.75 -5.66 -8.47
CA SER A 10 -0.06 -6.81 -8.10
C SER A 10 0.01 -7.10 -6.60
N GLU A 11 1.15 -6.88 -5.97
CA GLU A 11 1.30 -7.08 -4.53
C GLU A 11 0.48 -6.05 -3.75
N VAL A 12 0.49 -4.80 -4.20
CA VAL A 12 -0.30 -3.74 -3.60
C VAL A 12 -1.79 -4.03 -3.74
N ARG A 13 -2.19 -4.47 -4.92
CA ARG A 13 -3.57 -4.83 -5.22
C ARG A 13 -4.06 -5.95 -4.31
N GLU A 14 -3.26 -7.00 -4.17
CA GLU A 14 -3.60 -8.11 -3.31
C GLU A 14 -3.74 -7.67 -1.85
N ALA A 15 -2.86 -6.80 -1.40
CA ALA A 15 -2.92 -6.30 -0.04
C ALA A 15 -4.20 -5.49 0.20
N LEU A 16 -4.61 -4.66 -0.75
CA LEU A 16 -5.85 -3.91 -0.65
C LEU A 16 -7.05 -4.84 -0.54
N GLU A 17 -7.07 -5.89 -1.36
CA GLU A 17 -8.14 -6.89 -1.34
C GLU A 17 -8.16 -7.63 0.00
N GLU A 18 -7.01 -7.99 0.51
CA GLU A 18 -6.88 -8.71 1.78
C GLU A 18 -7.39 -7.88 2.95
N TYR A 19 -7.11 -6.58 2.95
CA TYR A 19 -7.60 -5.68 4.00
C TYR A 19 -9.05 -5.26 3.82
N GLY A 20 -9.67 -5.64 2.70
CA GLY A 20 -11.07 -5.32 2.47
C GLY A 20 -11.34 -3.93 1.93
N TYR A 21 -10.33 -3.28 1.39
CA TYR A 21 -10.49 -1.97 0.77
C TYR A 21 -10.79 -2.10 -0.72
N GLU A 22 -11.47 -1.11 -1.26
CA GLU A 22 -11.73 -1.05 -2.68
C GLU A 22 -10.43 -0.84 -3.46
N VAL A 23 -10.23 -1.62 -4.52
CA VAL A 23 -9.05 -1.51 -5.37
C VAL A 23 -9.35 -0.51 -6.50
N SER A 24 -8.49 0.49 -6.65
CA SER A 24 -8.59 1.43 -7.75
C SER A 24 -7.19 1.81 -8.22
N PRO A 25 -7.04 2.22 -9.49
CA PRO A 25 -5.73 2.66 -9.99
C PRO A 25 -5.15 3.81 -9.19
N GLN A 26 -6.00 4.72 -8.72
CA GLN A 26 -5.56 5.86 -7.93
C GLN A 26 -4.98 5.42 -6.58
N ARG A 27 -5.66 4.49 -5.91
CA ARG A 27 -5.17 3.98 -4.63
C ARG A 27 -3.85 3.25 -4.79
N ILE A 28 -3.73 2.45 -5.83
CA ILE A 28 -2.48 1.75 -6.12
C ILE A 28 -1.35 2.76 -6.35
N ALA A 29 -1.61 3.79 -7.14
CA ALA A 29 -0.62 4.83 -7.41
C ALA A 29 -0.19 5.56 -6.14
N ASP A 30 -1.15 5.91 -5.28
CA ASP A 30 -0.88 6.59 -4.03
C ASP A 30 -0.05 5.72 -3.09
N ILE A 31 -0.37 4.43 -3.02
CA ILE A 31 0.37 3.49 -2.20
C ILE A 31 1.81 3.34 -2.72
N MET A 32 1.97 3.19 -4.03
CA MET A 32 3.29 3.06 -4.63
C MET A 32 4.14 4.30 -4.36
N GLU A 33 3.55 5.48 -4.44
CA GLU A 33 4.25 6.72 -4.13
C GLU A 33 4.67 6.79 -2.66
N THR A 34 3.78 6.40 -1.76
CA THR A 34 4.08 6.36 -0.33
C THR A 34 5.20 5.38 -0.03
N ILE A 35 5.19 4.22 -0.68
CA ILE A 35 6.23 3.23 -0.54
C ILE A 35 7.58 3.79 -1.00
N ALA A 36 7.59 4.51 -2.11
CA ALA A 36 8.81 5.08 -2.67
C ALA A 36 9.49 6.05 -1.72
N THR A 37 8.74 6.69 -0.84
CA THR A 37 9.28 7.63 0.14
C THR A 37 9.50 7.01 1.51
N SER A 38 9.16 5.74 1.68
CA SER A 38 9.29 5.03 2.94
C SER A 38 10.73 4.59 3.20
N ARG A 39 11.05 4.43 4.48
CA ARG A 39 12.36 3.96 4.91
C ARG A 39 12.34 2.51 5.40
N TYR A 40 11.18 1.87 5.32
CA TYR A 40 11.07 0.47 5.72
C TYR A 40 11.79 -0.42 4.71
N VAL A 41 12.35 -1.51 5.20
CA VAL A 41 13.06 -2.48 4.35
C VAL A 41 12.31 -3.78 4.18
N ASP A 42 11.30 -4.02 4.99
CA ASP A 42 10.47 -5.22 4.91
C ASP A 42 9.28 -4.96 3.99
N THR A 43 9.13 -5.80 2.97
CA THR A 43 8.07 -5.63 1.97
C THR A 43 6.68 -5.62 2.58
N ASP A 44 6.41 -6.55 3.49
CA ASP A 44 5.09 -6.64 4.11
C ASP A 44 4.79 -5.44 5.00
N GLU A 45 5.77 -5.02 5.78
CA GLU A 45 5.61 -3.86 6.66
C GLU A 45 5.41 -2.57 5.87
N ILE A 46 6.16 -2.40 4.79
CA ILE A 46 6.08 -1.16 4.00
C ILE A 46 4.71 -1.03 3.34
N ILE A 47 4.18 -2.13 2.81
CA ILE A 47 2.86 -2.13 2.20
C ILE A 47 1.78 -1.86 3.26
N THR A 48 1.85 -2.57 4.38
CA THR A 48 0.91 -2.39 5.48
C THR A 48 0.91 -0.95 6.00
N HIS A 49 2.11 -0.42 6.22
CA HIS A 49 2.26 0.94 6.72
C HIS A 49 1.68 1.97 5.74
N ALA A 50 1.95 1.79 4.45
CA ALA A 50 1.44 2.69 3.43
C ALA A 50 -0.09 2.67 3.38
N ILE A 51 -0.67 1.48 3.41
CA ILE A 51 -2.13 1.33 3.39
C ILE A 51 -2.76 1.98 4.62
N GLU A 52 -2.22 1.70 5.80
CA GLU A 52 -2.75 2.27 7.04
C GLU A 52 -2.65 3.79 7.06
N THR A 53 -1.53 4.33 6.60
CA THR A 53 -1.32 5.77 6.57
C THR A 53 -2.32 6.44 5.64
N LEU A 54 -2.47 5.91 4.43
CA LEU A 54 -3.38 6.49 3.45
C LEU A 54 -4.85 6.30 3.84
N ALA A 55 -5.18 5.14 4.40
CA ALA A 55 -6.53 4.89 4.87
C ALA A 55 -6.93 5.91 5.94
N ASN A 56 -6.01 6.24 6.81
CA ASN A 56 -6.23 7.26 7.85
C ASN A 56 -6.35 8.66 7.25
N GLU A 57 -5.42 9.03 6.38
CA GLU A 57 -5.39 10.37 5.81
C GLU A 57 -6.57 10.64 4.88
N GLN A 58 -6.96 9.65 4.11
CA GLN A 58 -8.02 9.80 3.11
C GLN A 58 -9.36 9.22 3.56
N ASP A 59 -9.41 8.73 4.79
CA ASP A 59 -10.63 8.16 5.38
C ASP A 59 -11.25 7.07 4.50
N TRP A 60 -10.43 6.08 4.13
CA TRP A 60 -10.89 4.98 3.29
C TRP A 60 -11.90 4.12 4.02
N GLN A 61 -13.01 3.83 3.35
CA GLN A 61 -14.03 2.95 3.87
C GLN A 61 -13.74 1.52 3.43
N MET A 62 -14.03 0.57 4.30
CA MET A 62 -13.91 -0.84 3.93
C MET A 62 -15.00 -1.20 2.94
N ALA A 63 -14.61 -1.85 1.84
CA ALA A 63 -15.53 -2.26 0.81
C ALA A 63 -16.35 -3.50 1.21
N LYS A 64 -15.81 -4.29 2.12
CA LYS A 64 -16.49 -5.50 2.61
C LYS A 64 -17.07 -5.25 4.00
N LEU A 65 -18.32 -5.58 4.14
CA LEU A 65 -19.03 -5.50 5.41
C LEU A 65 -19.25 -6.90 5.97
#